data_b2afd2bf726ee2b9cc3ad953a18f54d8
#
_entry.id   b2afd2bf726ee2b9cc3ad953a18f54d8
#
_cell.length_a   1.000
_cell.length_b   1.000
_cell.length_c   1.000
_cell.angle_alpha   90.00
_cell.angle_beta   90.00
_cell.angle_gamma   90.00
#
_symmetry.space_group_name_H-M   'P 1'
#
loop_
_entity.id
_entity.type
_entity.pdbx_description
1 polymer ?
#
loop_
_entity_poly.entity_id
_entity_poly.type
_entity_poly.pdbx_seq_one_letter_code
_entity_poly.pdbx_strand_id
1 'polypeptide(L)'
;NETAFFYPHLTTNAEGEVWVEFTVPEALTRWNFMGLAHTTGLRYGQFSKEVVTRKELMVTPNLPRFFREGDKMVIQTKVSSLADNPLQGTARLALFDALTMMPADAVFGNTLSSKPFELETAGNTVVEWQIAIPEGMEAVMVRITAVAGNHSDGEEVMLPVLTNRMLVTETLPLPINGNESRSFDFSKLTEQPGGSQTLRNHRLTLEFTSNPAWYAVQALPYLAGQTHENSDAVFNRLYANSLASYIANSSPKIRAVFETWKNLSPDALLSNLEKNQELKALVLEETPWLMEGKNESEQKQRIALMFDVNRMASMQETAKQKLQQMQSANGGWPWFEGMPESRYITQLIMTGFGRLHYLKVMDLKQDQASLEMISRASSYLNMRMTEDYNRIMKDHPKDFDKQHPGLEHLQYLFASGYLQDVIRKDDKASKAIEYFGNQARKYWTSQGLYAQGMIALWAGRTGDLKTANAIMKSLLERAITHPEMGMYWRDNRGGYFWHQAPVETQALLIELFEELGNNPKAVH
;
A
#
# COMPACT_ATOMS: atom_id res chain seq x y z
N ASN A 1 8.30 -28.89 -14.22
CA ASN A 1 8.87 -29.10 -12.86
C ASN A 1 10.40 -29.11 -12.96
N GLU A 2 11.07 -28.22 -12.24
CA GLU A 2 12.54 -28.09 -12.20
C GLU A 2 13.20 -29.11 -11.26
N THR A 3 12.41 -29.76 -10.40
CA THR A 3 12.86 -30.75 -9.44
C THR A 3 12.09 -32.05 -9.65
N ALA A 4 12.81 -33.15 -9.91
CA ALA A 4 12.21 -34.46 -10.07
C ALA A 4 11.81 -35.06 -8.72
N PHE A 5 12.68 -34.95 -7.72
CA PHE A 5 12.42 -35.42 -6.36
C PHE A 5 13.37 -34.73 -5.36
N PHE A 6 13.01 -34.78 -4.09
CA PHE A 6 13.83 -34.38 -2.96
C PHE A 6 13.56 -35.29 -1.76
N TYR A 7 14.50 -36.17 -1.44
CA TYR A 7 14.41 -37.15 -0.34
C TYR A 7 15.49 -36.90 0.71
N PRO A 8 15.28 -35.98 1.67
CA PRO A 8 16.32 -35.59 2.63
C PRO A 8 16.49 -36.59 3.80
N HIS A 9 15.59 -37.57 3.98
CA HIS A 9 15.54 -38.43 5.17
C HIS A 9 15.74 -39.92 4.85
N LEU A 10 16.52 -40.24 3.81
CA LEU A 10 16.80 -41.62 3.47
C LEU A 10 17.87 -42.19 4.45
N THR A 11 17.70 -43.48 4.82
CA THR A 11 18.65 -44.23 5.60
C THR A 11 19.07 -45.47 4.82
N THR A 12 20.36 -45.79 4.90
CA THR A 12 20.88 -47.00 4.26
C THR A 12 20.41 -48.28 4.99
N ASN A 13 20.31 -49.37 4.26
CA ASN A 13 20.16 -50.71 4.82
C ASN A 13 21.46 -51.19 5.50
N ALA A 14 21.47 -52.43 5.98
CA ALA A 14 22.64 -53.04 6.65
C ALA A 14 23.87 -53.19 5.72
N GLU A 15 23.63 -53.28 4.42
CA GLU A 15 24.62 -53.37 3.35
C GLU A 15 25.14 -52.02 2.90
N GLY A 16 24.59 -50.91 3.43
CA GLY A 16 24.95 -49.53 3.08
C GLY A 16 24.27 -49.00 1.82
N GLU A 17 23.20 -49.62 1.37
CA GLU A 17 22.49 -49.30 0.13
C GLU A 17 21.20 -48.54 0.41
N VAL A 18 20.83 -47.66 -0.51
CA VAL A 18 19.53 -46.97 -0.59
C VAL A 18 18.96 -47.12 -1.99
N TRP A 19 17.72 -47.53 -2.03
CA TRP A 19 16.93 -47.58 -3.28
C TRP A 19 16.03 -46.38 -3.37
N VAL A 20 16.10 -45.67 -4.49
CA VAL A 20 15.29 -44.48 -4.76
C VAL A 20 14.46 -44.76 -6.03
N GLU A 21 13.15 -44.70 -5.87
CA GLU A 21 12.20 -44.78 -6.97
C GLU A 21 11.48 -43.44 -7.12
N PHE A 22 11.39 -42.94 -8.33
CA PHE A 22 10.71 -41.68 -8.63
C PHE A 22 10.20 -41.68 -10.07
N THR A 23 9.17 -40.86 -10.32
CA THR A 23 8.67 -40.61 -11.67
C THR A 23 9.44 -39.44 -12.26
N VAL A 24 10.04 -39.68 -13.44
CA VAL A 24 10.74 -38.63 -14.17
C VAL A 24 9.70 -37.63 -14.68
N PRO A 25 9.85 -36.32 -14.42
CA PRO A 25 8.99 -35.27 -14.96
C PRO A 25 9.06 -35.24 -16.50
N GLU A 26 8.03 -34.63 -17.11
CA GLU A 26 7.90 -34.55 -18.57
C GLU A 26 8.98 -33.71 -19.26
N ALA A 27 9.73 -32.93 -18.50
CA ALA A 27 10.76 -32.04 -19.04
C ALA A 27 11.89 -32.82 -19.73
N LEU A 28 12.16 -32.47 -20.98
CA LEU A 28 13.27 -33.00 -21.77
C LEU A 28 14.51 -32.15 -21.50
N THR A 29 15.31 -32.55 -20.55
CA THR A 29 16.44 -31.75 -20.06
C THR A 29 17.57 -32.63 -19.53
N ARG A 30 18.67 -31.98 -19.15
CA ARG A 30 19.76 -32.59 -18.43
C ARG A 30 19.52 -32.46 -16.93
N TRP A 31 19.20 -33.59 -16.31
CA TRP A 31 18.98 -33.70 -14.86
C TRP A 31 20.30 -33.86 -14.16
N ASN A 32 20.52 -33.13 -13.09
CA ASN A 32 21.66 -33.33 -12.20
C ASN A 32 21.20 -34.07 -10.95
N PHE A 33 21.55 -35.33 -10.85
CA PHE A 33 21.29 -36.18 -9.69
C PHE A 33 22.39 -35.96 -8.67
N MET A 34 22.05 -35.37 -7.53
CA MET A 34 22.98 -35.07 -6.44
C MET A 34 22.63 -35.92 -5.22
N GLY A 35 23.61 -36.56 -4.64
CA GLY A 35 23.47 -37.29 -3.39
C GLY A 35 24.50 -36.86 -2.35
N LEU A 36 24.06 -36.68 -1.11
CA LEU A 36 24.86 -36.43 0.05
C LEU A 36 24.56 -37.51 1.09
N ALA A 37 25.59 -38.26 1.50
CA ALA A 37 25.49 -39.23 2.57
C ALA A 37 26.38 -38.81 3.73
N HIS A 38 25.93 -39.02 4.96
CA HIS A 38 26.75 -38.80 6.16
C HIS A 38 26.46 -39.84 7.22
N THR A 39 27.44 -40.07 8.08
CA THR A 39 27.35 -40.92 9.26
C THR A 39 27.03 -40.09 10.50
N THR A 40 26.59 -40.73 11.57
CA THR A 40 26.45 -40.09 12.90
C THR A 40 27.74 -39.50 13.43
N GLY A 41 28.90 -40.02 12.97
CA GLY A 41 30.25 -39.50 13.30
C GLY A 41 30.71 -38.36 12.36
N LEU A 42 29.81 -37.71 11.61
CA LEU A 42 30.09 -36.58 10.72
C LEU A 42 31.06 -36.87 9.55
N ARG A 43 31.28 -38.14 9.21
CA ARG A 43 31.91 -38.47 7.94
C ARG A 43 30.89 -38.34 6.83
N TYR A 44 31.23 -37.67 5.75
CA TYR A 44 30.33 -37.45 4.64
C TYR A 44 30.93 -37.80 3.30
N GLY A 45 30.08 -38.08 2.34
CA GLY A 45 30.41 -38.28 0.94
C GLY A 45 29.33 -37.64 0.08
N GLN A 46 29.71 -37.08 -1.05
CA GLN A 46 28.78 -36.55 -2.02
C GLN A 46 29.11 -37.06 -3.41
N PHE A 47 28.08 -37.15 -4.23
CA PHE A 47 28.25 -37.42 -5.67
C PHE A 47 27.27 -36.60 -6.48
N SER A 48 27.63 -36.38 -7.73
CA SER A 48 26.72 -35.80 -8.72
C SER A 48 26.81 -36.60 -10.00
N LYS A 49 25.67 -36.87 -10.64
CA LYS A 49 25.57 -37.60 -11.90
C LYS A 49 24.53 -36.94 -12.79
N GLU A 50 24.87 -36.76 -14.05
CA GLU A 50 23.95 -36.22 -15.04
C GLU A 50 23.18 -37.35 -15.74
N VAL A 51 21.88 -37.09 -15.94
CA VAL A 51 20.98 -37.94 -16.71
C VAL A 51 20.22 -37.08 -17.71
N VAL A 52 20.23 -37.45 -18.97
CA VAL A 52 19.54 -36.70 -20.03
C VAL A 52 18.26 -37.44 -20.41
N THR A 53 17.13 -36.73 -20.28
CA THR A 53 15.86 -37.18 -20.84
C THR A 53 15.65 -36.58 -22.21
N ARG A 54 15.31 -37.42 -23.20
CA ARG A 54 15.08 -37.02 -24.59
C ARG A 54 14.08 -37.91 -25.26
N LYS A 55 13.36 -37.37 -26.25
CA LYS A 55 12.50 -38.11 -27.16
C LYS A 55 13.17 -38.25 -28.51
N GLU A 56 12.75 -39.21 -29.31
CA GLU A 56 13.23 -39.38 -30.67
C GLU A 56 12.74 -38.28 -31.63
N LEU A 57 11.56 -37.72 -31.37
CA LEU A 57 11.05 -36.51 -31.99
C LEU A 57 10.85 -35.43 -30.91
N MET A 58 11.33 -34.23 -31.15
CA MET A 58 11.25 -33.10 -30.20
C MET A 58 10.79 -31.84 -30.91
N VAL A 59 9.88 -31.11 -30.26
CA VAL A 59 9.41 -29.77 -30.64
C VAL A 59 9.98 -28.74 -29.71
N THR A 60 10.61 -27.71 -30.26
CA THR A 60 11.16 -26.60 -29.48
C THR A 60 10.64 -25.29 -30.06
N PRO A 61 9.56 -24.74 -29.50
CA PRO A 61 9.03 -23.45 -29.95
C PRO A 61 9.99 -22.30 -29.69
N ASN A 62 10.06 -21.37 -30.62
CA ASN A 62 10.70 -20.07 -30.44
C ASN A 62 9.63 -18.99 -30.27
N LEU A 63 9.09 -18.89 -29.06
CA LEU A 63 8.01 -17.97 -28.73
C LEU A 63 8.55 -16.74 -28.01
N PRO A 64 7.96 -15.55 -28.24
CA PRO A 64 8.25 -14.37 -27.45
C PRO A 64 7.64 -14.52 -26.04
N ARG A 65 8.03 -13.61 -25.15
CA ARG A 65 7.45 -13.60 -23.79
C ARG A 65 6.01 -13.11 -23.76
N PHE A 66 5.60 -12.29 -24.73
CA PHE A 66 4.25 -11.73 -24.88
C PHE A 66 3.99 -11.38 -26.35
N PHE A 67 2.72 -11.22 -26.69
CA PHE A 67 2.29 -10.61 -27.94
C PHE A 67 1.79 -9.19 -27.71
N ARG A 68 1.75 -8.37 -28.78
CA ARG A 68 1.09 -7.06 -28.78
C ARG A 68 -0.06 -7.02 -29.76
N GLU A 69 -1.18 -6.40 -29.36
CA GLU A 69 -2.33 -6.18 -30.24
C GLU A 69 -1.93 -5.49 -31.54
N GLY A 70 -2.44 -6.00 -32.67
CA GLY A 70 -2.20 -5.45 -34.01
C GLY A 70 -0.88 -5.85 -34.65
N ASP A 71 0.00 -6.55 -33.94
CA ASP A 71 1.26 -7.04 -34.51
C ASP A 71 1.02 -8.16 -35.52
N LYS A 72 1.89 -8.24 -36.52
CA LYS A 72 2.01 -9.38 -37.45
C LYS A 72 3.36 -10.02 -37.23
N MET A 73 3.38 -11.31 -37.01
CA MET A 73 4.61 -12.00 -36.72
C MET A 73 4.66 -13.41 -37.29
N VAL A 74 5.83 -14.01 -37.27
CA VAL A 74 6.07 -15.40 -37.65
C VAL A 74 6.37 -16.20 -36.38
N ILE A 75 5.54 -17.18 -36.06
CA ILE A 75 5.85 -18.18 -35.06
C ILE A 75 6.71 -19.24 -35.68
N GLN A 76 7.83 -19.54 -35.06
CA GLN A 76 8.77 -20.56 -35.53
C GLN A 76 8.87 -21.67 -34.46
N THR A 77 8.98 -22.89 -34.94
CA THR A 77 9.33 -24.02 -34.06
C THR A 77 10.42 -24.87 -34.72
N LYS A 78 11.39 -25.26 -33.94
CA LYS A 78 12.37 -26.25 -34.32
C LYS A 78 11.81 -27.65 -34.07
N VAL A 79 11.77 -28.48 -35.08
CA VAL A 79 11.45 -29.91 -34.95
C VAL A 79 12.78 -30.67 -35.16
N SER A 80 13.12 -31.52 -34.18
CA SER A 80 14.40 -32.27 -34.20
C SER A 80 14.13 -33.76 -34.08
N SER A 81 14.89 -34.59 -34.81
CA SER A 81 14.87 -36.02 -34.69
C SER A 81 16.18 -36.55 -34.10
N LEU A 82 16.08 -37.57 -33.28
CA LEU A 82 17.18 -38.40 -32.82
C LEU A 82 17.00 -39.85 -33.30
N ALA A 83 16.01 -40.12 -34.18
CA ALA A 83 15.76 -41.41 -34.74
C ALA A 83 16.88 -41.80 -35.75
N ASP A 84 17.11 -43.09 -35.87
CA ASP A 84 18.14 -43.64 -36.79
C ASP A 84 17.71 -43.65 -38.27
N ASN A 85 16.47 -43.24 -38.55
CA ASN A 85 15.86 -43.17 -39.87
C ASN A 85 15.31 -41.76 -40.15
N PRO A 86 15.27 -41.34 -41.43
CA PRO A 86 14.59 -40.12 -41.84
C PRO A 86 13.11 -40.16 -41.42
N LEU A 87 12.57 -39.02 -40.98
CA LEU A 87 11.16 -38.91 -40.56
C LEU A 87 10.45 -37.88 -41.46
N GLN A 88 9.23 -38.26 -41.87
CA GLN A 88 8.29 -37.33 -42.52
C GLN A 88 7.07 -37.18 -41.62
N GLY A 89 6.61 -35.94 -41.42
CA GLY A 89 5.54 -35.68 -40.48
C GLY A 89 4.80 -34.39 -40.70
N THR A 90 3.96 -34.04 -39.77
CA THR A 90 3.17 -32.83 -39.78
C THR A 90 3.32 -32.09 -38.41
N ALA A 91 3.67 -30.83 -38.47
CA ALA A 91 3.63 -29.93 -37.34
C ALA A 91 2.35 -29.09 -37.39
N ARG A 92 1.74 -28.84 -36.24
CA ARG A 92 0.52 -28.06 -36.12
C ARG A 92 0.65 -27.00 -35.06
N LEU A 93 0.28 -25.77 -35.41
CA LEU A 93 0.03 -24.67 -34.49
C LEU A 93 -1.47 -24.57 -34.20
N ALA A 94 -1.86 -24.59 -32.96
CA ALA A 94 -3.23 -24.34 -32.53
C ALA A 94 -3.24 -23.23 -31.47
N LEU A 95 -4.11 -22.26 -31.66
CA LEU A 95 -4.24 -21.08 -30.80
C LEU A 95 -5.62 -21.13 -30.12
N PHE A 96 -5.62 -20.83 -28.81
CA PHE A 96 -6.84 -20.80 -28.03
C PHE A 96 -6.88 -19.51 -27.21
N ASP A 97 -8.05 -18.95 -27.05
CA ASP A 97 -8.27 -17.94 -26.03
C ASP A 97 -8.00 -18.55 -24.64
N ALA A 98 -7.06 -17.97 -23.91
CA ALA A 98 -6.60 -18.56 -22.64
C ALA A 98 -7.63 -18.49 -21.52
N LEU A 99 -8.64 -17.61 -21.61
CA LEU A 99 -9.69 -17.46 -20.62
C LEU A 99 -10.84 -18.44 -20.85
N THR A 100 -11.24 -18.59 -22.11
CA THR A 100 -12.41 -19.38 -22.49
C THR A 100 -12.06 -20.78 -22.98
N MET A 101 -10.80 -21.02 -23.33
CA MET A 101 -10.29 -22.23 -23.98
C MET A 101 -10.94 -22.49 -25.35
N MET A 102 -11.56 -21.50 -25.96
CA MET A 102 -12.14 -21.58 -27.28
C MET A 102 -11.06 -21.48 -28.36
N PRO A 103 -11.15 -22.25 -29.48
CA PRO A 103 -10.23 -22.12 -30.60
C PRO A 103 -10.20 -20.69 -31.15
N ALA A 104 -9.01 -20.13 -31.32
CA ALA A 104 -8.77 -18.75 -31.76
C ALA A 104 -8.00 -18.66 -33.09
N ASP A 105 -7.68 -19.78 -33.74
CA ASP A 105 -6.90 -19.79 -34.99
C ASP A 105 -7.41 -18.80 -36.04
N ALA A 106 -8.74 -18.72 -36.21
CA ALA A 106 -9.36 -17.86 -37.21
C ALA A 106 -9.11 -16.35 -36.94
N VAL A 107 -9.18 -15.91 -35.67
CA VAL A 107 -8.97 -14.50 -35.31
C VAL A 107 -7.51 -14.09 -35.37
N PHE A 108 -6.58 -15.05 -35.23
CA PHE A 108 -5.15 -14.85 -35.45
C PHE A 108 -4.74 -14.99 -36.94
N GLY A 109 -5.68 -15.33 -37.84
CA GLY A 109 -5.38 -15.57 -39.25
C GLY A 109 -4.57 -16.84 -39.49
N ASN A 110 -4.53 -17.78 -38.54
CA ASN A 110 -3.81 -19.06 -38.70
C ASN A 110 -4.62 -20.05 -39.54
N THR A 111 -4.75 -19.77 -40.83
CA THR A 111 -5.52 -20.57 -41.79
C THR A 111 -4.85 -21.89 -42.18
N LEU A 112 -3.52 -21.90 -42.14
CA LEU A 112 -2.69 -23.06 -42.47
C LEU A 112 -2.03 -23.59 -41.19
N SER A 113 -2.86 -24.04 -40.25
CA SER A 113 -2.40 -24.48 -38.94
C SER A 113 -1.51 -25.71 -38.95
N SER A 114 -1.64 -26.57 -39.98
CA SER A 114 -0.84 -27.81 -40.16
C SER A 114 0.10 -27.67 -41.35
N LYS A 115 1.37 -28.02 -41.15
CA LYS A 115 2.43 -27.93 -42.17
C LYS A 115 3.23 -29.23 -42.17
N PRO A 116 3.55 -29.76 -43.36
CA PRO A 116 4.43 -30.93 -43.49
C PRO A 116 5.88 -30.54 -43.16
N PHE A 117 6.63 -31.48 -42.63
CA PHE A 117 8.07 -31.39 -42.48
C PHE A 117 8.77 -32.71 -42.82
N GLU A 118 10.03 -32.59 -43.16
CA GLU A 118 10.93 -33.73 -43.41
C GLU A 118 12.19 -33.53 -42.57
N LEU A 119 12.65 -34.62 -41.98
CA LEU A 119 13.85 -34.70 -41.15
C LEU A 119 14.78 -35.77 -41.68
N GLU A 120 16.03 -35.44 -41.86
CA GLU A 120 17.09 -36.42 -42.08
C GLU A 120 17.40 -37.14 -40.77
N THR A 121 18.10 -38.27 -40.83
CA THR A 121 18.59 -39.01 -39.68
C THR A 121 19.33 -38.07 -38.69
N ALA A 122 18.90 -38.03 -37.46
CA ALA A 122 19.43 -37.14 -36.42
C ALA A 122 19.43 -35.62 -36.82
N GLY A 123 18.54 -35.24 -37.74
CA GLY A 123 18.45 -33.88 -38.31
C GLY A 123 17.43 -33.00 -37.57
N ASN A 124 17.34 -31.77 -38.09
CA ASN A 124 16.32 -30.81 -37.60
C ASN A 124 15.83 -29.94 -38.75
N THR A 125 14.62 -29.38 -38.57
CA THR A 125 14.02 -28.42 -39.50
C THR A 125 13.25 -27.35 -38.71
N VAL A 126 12.96 -26.24 -39.38
CA VAL A 126 12.14 -25.16 -38.81
C VAL A 126 10.80 -25.11 -39.53
N VAL A 127 9.72 -25.09 -38.79
CA VAL A 127 8.36 -24.89 -39.29
C VAL A 127 7.85 -23.55 -38.82
N GLU A 128 7.21 -22.77 -39.70
CA GLU A 128 6.84 -21.39 -39.46
C GLU A 128 5.36 -21.15 -39.75
N TRP A 129 4.71 -20.28 -38.96
CA TRP A 129 3.33 -19.84 -39.17
C TRP A 129 3.28 -18.32 -39.10
N GLN A 130 2.60 -17.69 -40.05
CA GLN A 130 2.29 -16.28 -40.00
C GLN A 130 0.99 -16.06 -39.25
N ILE A 131 0.99 -15.20 -38.26
CA ILE A 131 -0.18 -14.83 -37.47
C ILE A 131 -0.29 -13.31 -37.36
N ALA A 132 -1.51 -12.85 -37.13
CA ALA A 132 -1.83 -11.47 -36.75
C ALA A 132 -2.48 -11.47 -35.38
N ILE A 133 -1.98 -10.62 -34.50
CA ILE A 133 -2.47 -10.58 -33.12
C ILE A 133 -3.75 -9.74 -33.07
N PRO A 134 -4.89 -10.31 -32.67
CA PRO A 134 -6.16 -9.59 -32.60
C PRO A 134 -6.18 -8.55 -31.48
N GLU A 135 -7.05 -7.57 -31.60
CA GLU A 135 -7.39 -6.65 -30.51
C GLU A 135 -8.41 -7.28 -29.55
N GLY A 136 -8.30 -6.92 -28.27
CA GLY A 136 -9.29 -7.29 -27.25
C GLY A 136 -9.12 -8.71 -26.67
N MET A 137 -8.00 -9.36 -26.94
CA MET A 137 -7.63 -10.64 -26.32
C MET A 137 -6.60 -10.37 -25.21
N GLU A 138 -6.80 -10.91 -24.03
CA GLU A 138 -5.90 -10.67 -22.90
C GLU A 138 -4.73 -11.68 -22.85
N ALA A 139 -4.99 -12.92 -23.21
CA ALA A 139 -3.98 -13.95 -23.26
C ALA A 139 -4.36 -15.05 -24.26
N VAL A 140 -3.36 -15.68 -24.84
CA VAL A 140 -3.52 -16.78 -25.79
C VAL A 140 -2.73 -18.00 -25.32
N MET A 141 -3.33 -19.18 -25.43
CA MET A 141 -2.62 -20.43 -25.28
C MET A 141 -2.13 -20.91 -26.66
N VAL A 142 -0.83 -21.03 -26.79
CA VAL A 142 -0.15 -21.50 -27.99
C VAL A 142 0.20 -22.97 -27.80
N ARG A 143 -0.35 -23.84 -28.64
CA ARG A 143 -0.03 -25.27 -28.63
C ARG A 143 0.61 -25.64 -29.96
N ILE A 144 1.83 -26.16 -29.92
CA ILE A 144 2.54 -26.65 -31.09
C ILE A 144 2.77 -28.14 -30.91
N THR A 145 2.35 -28.91 -31.89
CA THR A 145 2.52 -30.39 -31.89
C THR A 145 3.19 -30.85 -33.17
N ALA A 146 4.00 -31.88 -33.10
CA ALA A 146 4.56 -32.58 -34.25
C ALA A 146 4.31 -34.06 -34.16
N VAL A 147 3.94 -34.68 -35.27
CA VAL A 147 3.69 -36.10 -35.38
C VAL A 147 4.42 -36.64 -36.64
N ALA A 148 5.20 -37.70 -36.49
CA ALA A 148 5.89 -38.41 -37.56
C ALA A 148 5.91 -39.90 -37.29
N GLY A 149 5.10 -40.67 -38.04
CA GLY A 149 4.92 -42.09 -37.79
C GLY A 149 4.39 -42.38 -36.40
N ASN A 150 5.14 -43.12 -35.60
CA ASN A 150 4.80 -43.46 -34.21
C ASN A 150 5.36 -42.47 -33.19
N HIS A 151 6.06 -41.43 -33.65
CA HIS A 151 6.67 -40.42 -32.79
C HIS A 151 5.80 -39.18 -32.74
N SER A 152 5.63 -38.63 -31.56
CA SER A 152 4.91 -37.36 -31.36
C SER A 152 5.49 -36.59 -30.19
N ASP A 153 5.46 -35.28 -30.32
CA ASP A 153 5.83 -34.34 -29.25
C ASP A 153 5.02 -33.05 -29.37
N GLY A 154 4.92 -32.29 -28.31
CA GLY A 154 4.21 -31.03 -28.31
C GLY A 154 4.51 -30.18 -27.07
N GLU A 155 4.43 -28.90 -27.28
CA GLU A 155 4.61 -27.89 -26.24
C GLU A 155 3.37 -26.98 -26.20
N GLU A 156 3.01 -26.58 -25.00
CA GLU A 156 1.90 -25.68 -24.74
C GLU A 156 2.36 -24.54 -23.85
N VAL A 157 2.21 -23.31 -24.32
CA VAL A 157 2.64 -22.11 -23.62
C VAL A 157 1.53 -21.08 -23.62
N MET A 158 1.24 -20.49 -22.49
CA MET A 158 0.31 -19.40 -22.35
C MET A 158 1.09 -18.07 -22.42
N LEU A 159 0.68 -17.18 -23.36
CA LEU A 159 1.30 -15.89 -23.60
C LEU A 159 0.30 -14.75 -23.36
N PRO A 160 0.66 -13.71 -22.63
CA PRO A 160 -0.15 -12.51 -22.52
C PRO A 160 -0.16 -11.73 -23.83
N VAL A 161 -1.27 -11.07 -24.14
CA VAL A 161 -1.42 -10.14 -25.26
C VAL A 161 -1.51 -8.74 -24.68
N LEU A 162 -0.49 -7.93 -24.91
CA LEU A 162 -0.40 -6.58 -24.42
C LEU A 162 -1.10 -5.61 -25.35
N THR A 163 -1.80 -4.64 -24.79
CA THR A 163 -2.42 -3.57 -25.57
C THR A 163 -1.39 -2.53 -26.00
N ASN A 164 -1.58 -1.94 -27.20
CA ASN A 164 -0.82 -0.81 -27.68
C ASN A 164 -1.38 0.54 -27.23
N ARG A 165 -2.38 0.50 -26.35
CA ARG A 165 -3.07 1.69 -25.86
C ARG A 165 -2.52 2.11 -24.51
N MET A 166 -2.46 3.41 -24.29
CA MET A 166 -2.16 4.01 -22.99
C MET A 166 -3.48 4.40 -22.32
N LEU A 167 -3.63 4.01 -21.05
CA LEU A 167 -4.77 4.49 -20.26
C LEU A 167 -4.58 5.98 -19.96
N VAL A 168 -5.59 6.77 -20.33
CA VAL A 168 -5.67 8.18 -19.96
C VAL A 168 -6.85 8.33 -19.01
N THR A 169 -6.60 8.80 -17.80
CA THR A 169 -7.62 9.10 -16.82
C THR A 169 -7.89 10.59 -16.82
N GLU A 170 -9.11 10.97 -17.16
CA GLU A 170 -9.60 12.35 -17.05
C GLU A 170 -10.56 12.42 -15.85
N THR A 171 -10.41 13.46 -15.05
CA THR A 171 -11.22 13.67 -13.85
C THR A 171 -11.94 15.01 -13.94
N LEU A 172 -13.17 15.04 -13.46
CA LEU A 172 -13.96 16.24 -13.29
C LEU A 172 -14.48 16.28 -11.85
N PRO A 173 -13.98 17.18 -10.99
CA PRO A 173 -14.55 17.39 -9.66
C PRO A 173 -15.98 17.94 -9.78
N LEU A 174 -16.90 17.39 -8.97
CA LEU A 174 -18.33 17.76 -8.97
C LEU A 174 -18.73 18.34 -7.60
N PRO A 175 -18.16 19.49 -7.15
CA PRO A 175 -18.46 20.04 -5.83
C PRO A 175 -19.89 20.55 -5.74
N ILE A 176 -20.64 20.05 -4.75
CA ILE A 176 -21.98 20.50 -4.40
C ILE A 176 -22.03 20.80 -2.90
N ASN A 177 -22.34 22.03 -2.56
CA ASN A 177 -22.45 22.50 -1.17
C ASN A 177 -23.91 22.48 -0.78
N GLY A 178 -24.45 21.41 -0.26
CA GLY A 178 -25.82 21.23 0.26
C GLY A 178 -26.93 22.15 -0.31
N ASN A 179 -28.14 21.70 -0.46
CA ASN A 179 -29.30 22.47 -0.91
C ASN A 179 -29.13 23.28 -2.22
N GLU A 180 -28.21 22.89 -3.07
CA GLU A 180 -28.01 23.48 -4.40
C GLU A 180 -28.10 22.42 -5.51
N SER A 181 -28.38 22.86 -6.73
CA SER A 181 -28.28 22.06 -7.95
C SER A 181 -27.23 22.68 -8.85
N ARG A 182 -26.31 21.87 -9.34
CA ARG A 182 -25.28 22.28 -10.31
C ARG A 182 -25.32 21.36 -11.53
N SER A 183 -25.07 21.93 -12.69
CA SER A 183 -24.79 21.18 -13.91
C SER A 183 -23.30 21.20 -14.20
N PHE A 184 -22.77 20.06 -14.57
CA PHE A 184 -21.38 19.89 -14.95
C PHE A 184 -21.32 19.33 -16.36
N ASP A 185 -20.43 19.87 -17.18
CA ASP A 185 -20.18 19.36 -18.52
C ASP A 185 -18.81 18.71 -18.58
N PHE A 186 -18.77 17.43 -18.94
CA PHE A 186 -17.55 16.68 -19.12
C PHE A 186 -17.20 16.63 -20.62
N SER A 187 -16.93 17.79 -21.22
CA SER A 187 -16.58 17.94 -22.64
C SER A 187 -15.42 17.06 -23.09
N LYS A 188 -14.44 16.81 -22.22
CA LYS A 188 -13.32 15.89 -22.52
C LYS A 188 -13.75 14.44 -22.79
N LEU A 189 -14.93 14.03 -22.27
CA LEU A 189 -15.48 12.70 -22.53
C LEU A 189 -16.32 12.68 -23.82
N THR A 190 -17.06 13.77 -24.08
CA THR A 190 -18.03 13.88 -25.19
C THR A 190 -17.39 14.40 -26.47
N GLU A 191 -16.42 15.30 -26.37
CA GLU A 191 -15.67 15.84 -27.48
C GLU A 191 -14.41 14.99 -27.73
N GLN A 192 -14.36 14.32 -28.89
CA GLN A 192 -13.16 13.61 -29.27
C GLN A 192 -12.08 14.62 -29.69
N PRO A 193 -11.04 14.87 -28.86
CA PRO A 193 -10.00 15.83 -29.24
C PRO A 193 -9.28 15.38 -30.51
N GLY A 194 -9.38 16.16 -31.56
CA GLY A 194 -8.59 15.97 -32.79
C GLY A 194 -8.97 14.79 -33.67
N GLY A 195 -10.17 14.19 -33.52
CA GLY A 195 -10.62 13.10 -34.39
C GLY A 195 -9.82 11.81 -34.25
N SER A 196 -9.34 11.49 -33.07
CA SER A 196 -8.60 10.27 -32.81
C SER A 196 -9.41 9.03 -33.20
N GLN A 197 -8.86 8.21 -34.11
CA GLN A 197 -9.47 6.93 -34.49
C GLN A 197 -9.13 5.79 -33.51
N THR A 198 -8.19 6.03 -32.60
CA THR A 198 -7.69 5.02 -31.65
C THR A 198 -8.22 5.20 -30.22
N LEU A 199 -8.85 6.33 -29.93
CA LEU A 199 -9.44 6.60 -28.63
C LEU A 199 -10.65 5.67 -28.40
N ARG A 200 -10.63 4.94 -27.30
CA ARG A 200 -11.76 4.09 -26.88
C ARG A 200 -12.08 4.38 -25.41
N ASN A 201 -13.32 4.65 -25.12
CA ASN A 201 -13.79 4.81 -23.74
C ASN A 201 -13.76 3.44 -23.06
N HIS A 202 -12.96 3.33 -22.01
CA HIS A 202 -12.82 2.09 -21.25
C HIS A 202 -13.85 2.02 -20.12
N ARG A 203 -13.93 3.07 -19.29
CA ARG A 203 -14.83 3.12 -18.13
C ARG A 203 -15.19 4.57 -17.79
N LEU A 204 -16.45 4.80 -17.42
CA LEU A 204 -16.88 6.00 -16.72
C LEU A 204 -17.23 5.61 -15.29
N THR A 205 -16.60 6.28 -14.33
CA THR A 205 -16.90 6.11 -12.91
C THR A 205 -17.43 7.42 -12.35
N LEU A 206 -18.60 7.38 -11.74
CA LEU A 206 -19.13 8.48 -10.94
C LEU A 206 -19.02 8.10 -9.46
N GLU A 207 -18.22 8.85 -8.73
CA GLU A 207 -18.06 8.69 -7.29
C GLU A 207 -18.88 9.75 -6.57
N PHE A 208 -19.72 9.33 -5.66
CA PHE A 208 -20.51 10.22 -4.83
C PHE A 208 -20.21 9.96 -3.35
N THR A 209 -19.73 11.00 -2.67
CA THR A 209 -19.47 10.96 -1.24
C THR A 209 -20.28 12.05 -0.55
N SER A 210 -21.30 11.65 0.21
CA SER A 210 -22.15 12.58 0.94
C SER A 210 -21.45 13.25 2.13
N ASN A 211 -20.40 12.63 2.64
CA ASN A 211 -19.60 13.14 3.76
C ASN A 211 -18.11 12.93 3.49
N PRO A 212 -17.31 13.99 3.29
CA PRO A 212 -15.87 13.90 3.04
C PRO A 212 -15.08 13.15 4.13
N ALA A 213 -15.60 13.05 5.36
CA ALA A 213 -14.98 12.27 6.44
C ALA A 213 -14.78 10.78 6.08
N TRP A 214 -15.53 10.25 5.11
CA TRP A 214 -15.33 8.89 4.60
C TRP A 214 -13.95 8.66 3.98
N TYR A 215 -13.33 9.67 3.39
CA TYR A 215 -11.96 9.57 2.89
C TYR A 215 -10.96 9.37 4.03
N ALA A 216 -11.20 10.02 5.19
CA ALA A 216 -10.39 9.81 6.39
C ALA A 216 -10.57 8.38 6.96
N VAL A 217 -11.79 7.83 6.92
CA VAL A 217 -12.06 6.44 7.33
C VAL A 217 -11.29 5.46 6.45
N GLN A 218 -11.20 5.72 5.14
CA GLN A 218 -10.45 4.87 4.21
C GLN A 218 -8.93 4.87 4.47
N ALA A 219 -8.39 5.90 5.13
CA ALA A 219 -6.97 5.94 5.51
C ALA A 219 -6.64 5.10 6.77
N LEU A 220 -7.63 4.75 7.59
CA LEU A 220 -7.40 4.00 8.83
C LEU A 220 -6.71 2.64 8.62
N PRO A 221 -7.07 1.80 7.62
CA PRO A 221 -6.37 0.55 7.37
C PRO A 221 -4.89 0.74 7.03
N TYR A 222 -4.54 1.82 6.33
CA TYR A 222 -3.16 2.14 6.01
C TYR A 222 -2.36 2.47 7.28
N LEU A 223 -2.91 3.28 8.18
CA LEU A 223 -2.29 3.61 9.46
C LEU A 223 -2.15 2.38 10.37
N ALA A 224 -3.16 1.50 10.38
CA ALA A 224 -3.14 0.27 11.17
C ALA A 224 -2.23 -0.81 10.58
N GLY A 225 -2.01 -0.80 9.27
CA GLY A 225 -1.28 -1.83 8.53
C GLY A 225 0.24 -1.62 8.44
N GLN A 226 0.79 -0.60 9.08
CA GLN A 226 2.23 -0.36 9.09
C GLN A 226 2.97 -1.51 9.78
N THR A 227 3.93 -2.11 9.07
CA THR A 227 4.69 -3.28 9.54
C THR A 227 5.92 -2.91 10.36
N HIS A 228 6.34 -1.64 10.32
CA HIS A 228 7.50 -1.18 11.08
C HIS A 228 7.20 -1.16 12.59
N GLU A 229 8.14 -1.63 13.39
CA GLU A 229 8.04 -1.69 14.85
C GLU A 229 8.73 -0.47 15.51
N ASN A 230 8.48 0.72 14.98
CA ASN A 230 8.86 1.97 15.62
C ASN A 230 7.71 2.55 16.47
N SER A 231 8.02 3.45 17.39
CA SER A 231 7.02 4.00 18.32
C SER A 231 5.88 4.74 17.62
N ASP A 232 6.17 5.42 16.51
CA ASP A 232 5.18 6.10 15.68
C ASP A 232 4.21 5.11 15.04
N ALA A 233 4.71 4.06 14.36
CA ALA A 233 3.87 3.05 13.73
C ALA A 233 3.03 2.26 14.74
N VAL A 234 3.61 1.92 15.90
CA VAL A 234 2.86 1.25 16.98
C VAL A 234 1.76 2.14 17.52
N PHE A 235 2.03 3.44 17.70
CA PHE A 235 1.00 4.39 18.13
C PHE A 235 -0.08 4.60 17.05
N ASN A 236 0.30 4.70 15.78
CA ASN A 236 -0.65 4.82 14.67
C ASN A 236 -1.59 3.62 14.58
N ARG A 237 -1.11 2.40 14.86
CA ARG A 237 -1.96 1.20 14.99
C ARG A 237 -2.97 1.34 16.13
N LEU A 238 -2.53 1.80 17.31
CA LEU A 238 -3.43 2.04 18.44
C LEU A 238 -4.48 3.11 18.08
N TYR A 239 -4.04 4.23 17.54
CA TYR A 239 -4.88 5.37 17.18
C TYR A 239 -5.95 4.99 16.14
N ALA A 240 -5.53 4.35 15.03
CA ALA A 240 -6.43 3.94 13.97
C ALA A 240 -7.47 2.89 14.44
N ASN A 241 -7.04 1.88 15.21
CA ASN A 241 -7.97 0.89 15.76
C ASN A 241 -8.93 1.47 16.80
N SER A 242 -8.49 2.45 17.58
CA SER A 242 -9.36 3.15 18.55
C SER A 242 -10.45 3.96 17.84
N LEU A 243 -10.09 4.72 16.80
CA LEU A 243 -11.05 5.45 15.97
C LEU A 243 -12.00 4.50 15.25
N ALA A 244 -11.49 3.42 14.65
CA ALA A 244 -12.31 2.44 13.95
C ALA A 244 -13.34 1.79 14.91
N SER A 245 -12.90 1.42 16.11
CA SER A 245 -13.79 0.87 17.16
C SER A 245 -14.89 1.87 17.54
N TYR A 246 -14.53 3.13 17.74
CA TYR A 246 -15.49 4.19 18.05
C TYR A 246 -16.51 4.37 16.93
N ILE A 247 -16.05 4.47 15.67
CA ILE A 247 -16.91 4.63 14.49
C ILE A 247 -17.84 3.42 14.32
N ALA A 248 -17.32 2.19 14.44
CA ALA A 248 -18.11 0.96 14.34
C ALA A 248 -19.23 0.89 15.38
N ASN A 249 -18.97 1.41 16.56
CA ASN A 249 -19.95 1.41 17.66
C ASN A 249 -20.88 2.64 17.67
N SER A 250 -20.60 3.65 16.85
CA SER A 250 -21.38 4.90 16.82
C SER A 250 -22.80 4.72 16.24
N SER A 251 -22.98 3.78 15.31
CA SER A 251 -24.27 3.55 14.65
C SER A 251 -24.43 2.11 14.15
N PRO A 252 -25.60 1.46 14.40
CA PRO A 252 -25.91 0.15 13.83
C PRO A 252 -25.91 0.11 12.30
N LYS A 253 -26.25 1.23 11.64
CA LYS A 253 -26.22 1.35 10.18
C LYS A 253 -24.80 1.27 9.63
N ILE A 254 -23.85 1.94 10.27
CA ILE A 254 -22.44 1.90 9.90
C ILE A 254 -21.91 0.47 10.04
N ARG A 255 -22.22 -0.20 11.13
CA ARG A 255 -21.85 -1.60 11.36
C ARG A 255 -22.40 -2.51 10.25
N ALA A 256 -23.65 -2.36 9.85
CA ALA A 256 -24.27 -3.16 8.78
C ALA A 256 -23.57 -2.96 7.42
N VAL A 257 -23.13 -1.73 7.10
CA VAL A 257 -22.36 -1.46 5.88
C VAL A 257 -21.05 -2.23 5.88
N PHE A 258 -20.31 -2.22 6.99
CA PHE A 258 -19.03 -2.94 7.08
C PHE A 258 -19.21 -4.46 7.04
N GLU A 259 -20.25 -5.00 7.64
CA GLU A 259 -20.59 -6.43 7.52
C GLU A 259 -20.91 -6.82 6.08
N THR A 260 -21.61 -5.96 5.34
CA THR A 260 -21.86 -6.17 3.91
C THR A 260 -20.55 -6.19 3.11
N TRP A 261 -19.64 -5.25 3.37
CA TRP A 261 -18.35 -5.20 2.68
C TRP A 261 -17.44 -6.39 3.03
N LYS A 262 -17.50 -6.91 4.26
CA LYS A 262 -16.76 -8.10 4.67
C LYS A 262 -17.15 -9.35 3.85
N ASN A 263 -18.41 -9.42 3.45
CA ASN A 263 -18.98 -10.54 2.69
C ASN A 263 -18.89 -10.37 1.17
N LEU A 264 -18.40 -9.22 0.68
CA LEU A 264 -18.10 -9.04 -0.75
C LEU A 264 -16.85 -9.86 -1.08
N SER A 265 -17.07 -11.02 -1.72
CA SER A 265 -15.98 -11.89 -2.13
C SER A 265 -15.13 -11.24 -3.23
N PRO A 266 -13.81 -11.15 -3.06
CA PRO A 266 -12.91 -10.73 -4.13
C PRO A 266 -12.88 -11.72 -5.30
N ASP A 267 -13.30 -12.96 -5.06
CA ASP A 267 -13.12 -14.09 -5.99
C ASP A 267 -13.99 -14.02 -7.26
N ALA A 268 -15.00 -13.17 -7.27
CA ALA A 268 -15.87 -13.01 -8.45
C ALA A 268 -15.20 -12.28 -9.63
N LEU A 269 -14.04 -11.64 -9.40
CA LEU A 269 -13.27 -10.92 -10.41
C LEU A 269 -11.88 -11.53 -10.69
N LEU A 270 -11.50 -12.58 -9.95
CA LEU A 270 -10.24 -13.27 -10.14
C LEU A 270 -10.36 -14.30 -11.24
N SER A 271 -10.06 -13.90 -12.47
CA SER A 271 -9.99 -14.78 -13.63
C SER A 271 -8.87 -15.84 -13.51
N ASN A 272 -8.92 -16.87 -14.34
CA ASN A 272 -7.87 -17.90 -14.45
C ASN A 272 -6.45 -17.36 -14.65
N LEU A 273 -6.29 -16.09 -15.04
CA LEU A 273 -5.01 -15.37 -15.13
C LEU A 273 -4.28 -15.28 -13.77
N GLU A 274 -4.99 -15.20 -12.65
CA GLU A 274 -4.36 -15.08 -11.33
C GLU A 274 -3.75 -16.37 -10.80
N LYS A 275 -4.07 -17.49 -11.41
CA LYS A 275 -3.49 -18.80 -11.06
C LYS A 275 -2.05 -18.96 -11.58
N ASN A 276 -1.63 -18.14 -12.54
CA ASN A 276 -0.27 -18.13 -13.08
C ASN A 276 0.49 -16.90 -12.59
N GLN A 277 1.41 -17.10 -11.64
CA GLN A 277 2.17 -16.00 -11.00
C GLN A 277 3.05 -15.18 -11.97
N GLU A 278 3.58 -15.82 -13.01
CA GLU A 278 4.42 -15.14 -14.01
C GLU A 278 3.59 -14.22 -14.92
N LEU A 279 2.43 -14.70 -15.38
CA LEU A 279 1.47 -13.90 -16.13
C LEU A 279 0.93 -12.72 -15.32
N LYS A 280 0.66 -12.96 -14.03
CA LYS A 280 0.17 -11.93 -13.12
C LYS A 280 1.13 -10.76 -12.99
N ALA A 281 2.42 -11.02 -12.83
CA ALA A 281 3.43 -9.98 -12.71
C ALA A 281 3.52 -9.12 -13.98
N LEU A 282 3.52 -9.75 -15.15
CA LEU A 282 3.67 -9.07 -16.44
C LEU A 282 2.43 -8.26 -16.82
N VAL A 283 1.23 -8.82 -16.63
CA VAL A 283 -0.05 -8.12 -16.90
C VAL A 283 -0.23 -6.95 -15.94
N LEU A 284 0.18 -7.06 -14.67
CA LEU A 284 0.08 -5.99 -13.69
C LEU A 284 1.07 -4.85 -13.98
N GLU A 285 2.25 -5.15 -14.50
CA GLU A 285 3.25 -4.15 -14.82
C GLU A 285 2.87 -3.31 -16.06
N GLU A 286 2.24 -3.94 -17.06
CA GLU A 286 1.87 -3.29 -18.34
C GLU A 286 0.41 -2.81 -18.39
N THR A 287 -0.43 -3.20 -17.41
CA THR A 287 -1.84 -2.80 -17.34
C THR A 287 -2.25 -2.28 -15.95
N PRO A 288 -1.76 -1.09 -15.55
CA PRO A 288 -2.01 -0.51 -14.23
C PRO A 288 -3.49 -0.38 -13.85
N TRP A 289 -4.39 -0.23 -14.84
CA TRP A 289 -5.85 -0.10 -14.63
C TRP A 289 -6.53 -1.39 -14.14
N LEU A 290 -5.96 -2.56 -14.41
CA LEU A 290 -6.41 -3.80 -13.78
C LEU A 290 -6.14 -3.82 -12.29
N MET A 291 -5.10 -3.09 -11.86
CA MET A 291 -4.79 -2.85 -10.45
C MET A 291 -5.79 -1.94 -9.76
N GLU A 292 -6.29 -0.90 -10.44
CA GLU A 292 -7.25 0.04 -9.83
C GLU A 292 -8.58 -0.62 -9.49
N GLY A 293 -9.12 -1.46 -10.38
CA GLY A 293 -10.35 -2.22 -10.10
C GLY A 293 -10.20 -3.20 -8.93
N LYS A 294 -9.02 -3.80 -8.81
CA LYS A 294 -8.66 -4.70 -7.71
C LYS A 294 -8.46 -3.93 -6.40
N ASN A 295 -7.84 -2.73 -6.48
CA ASN A 295 -7.62 -1.84 -5.34
C ASN A 295 -8.93 -1.41 -4.66
N GLU A 296 -10.01 -1.15 -5.38
CA GLU A 296 -11.28 -0.72 -4.77
C GLU A 296 -11.93 -1.85 -3.95
N SER A 297 -11.99 -3.07 -4.48
CA SER A 297 -12.51 -4.23 -3.75
C SER A 297 -11.61 -4.62 -2.58
N GLU A 298 -10.29 -4.60 -2.76
CA GLU A 298 -9.33 -4.81 -1.68
C GLU A 298 -9.39 -3.71 -0.62
N GLN A 299 -9.57 -2.45 -1.00
CA GLN A 299 -9.74 -1.35 -0.06
C GLN A 299 -11.01 -1.52 0.78
N LYS A 300 -12.15 -1.82 0.15
CA LYS A 300 -13.40 -2.09 0.86
C LYS A 300 -13.25 -3.29 1.81
N GLN A 301 -12.57 -4.35 1.37
CA GLN A 301 -12.31 -5.52 2.20
C GLN A 301 -11.35 -5.22 3.36
N ARG A 302 -10.27 -4.47 3.13
CA ARG A 302 -9.34 -4.04 4.20
C ARG A 302 -10.06 -3.16 5.23
N ILE A 303 -10.93 -2.26 4.78
CA ILE A 303 -11.78 -1.45 5.66
C ILE A 303 -12.68 -2.38 6.47
N ALA A 304 -13.41 -3.29 5.82
CA ALA A 304 -14.31 -4.21 6.51
C ALA A 304 -13.59 -5.11 7.54
N LEU A 305 -12.40 -5.62 7.20
CA LEU A 305 -11.57 -6.41 8.13
C LEU A 305 -11.06 -5.58 9.30
N MET A 306 -10.78 -4.30 9.10
CA MET A 306 -10.40 -3.41 10.18
C MET A 306 -11.55 -3.17 11.17
N PHE A 307 -12.80 -3.19 10.71
CA PHE A 307 -13.98 -3.00 11.56
C PHE A 307 -14.49 -4.30 12.23
N ASP A 308 -13.70 -5.38 12.19
CA ASP A 308 -13.97 -6.58 13.03
C ASP A 308 -13.67 -6.26 14.51
N VAL A 309 -14.72 -6.21 15.32
CA VAL A 309 -14.67 -5.74 16.71
C VAL A 309 -13.68 -6.54 17.57
N ASN A 310 -13.63 -7.86 17.40
CA ASN A 310 -12.72 -8.70 18.18
C ASN A 310 -11.26 -8.48 17.79
N ARG A 311 -11.01 -8.35 16.50
CA ARG A 311 -9.68 -8.07 15.96
C ARG A 311 -9.18 -6.69 16.38
N MET A 312 -10.04 -5.67 16.32
CA MET A 312 -9.71 -4.31 16.77
C MET A 312 -9.30 -4.28 18.24
N ALA A 313 -10.08 -4.90 19.12
CA ALA A 313 -9.78 -4.95 20.55
C ALA A 313 -8.43 -5.62 20.84
N SER A 314 -8.14 -6.75 20.19
CA SER A 314 -6.85 -7.44 20.30
C SER A 314 -5.68 -6.58 19.79
N MET A 315 -5.85 -5.90 18.66
CA MET A 315 -4.81 -5.03 18.10
C MET A 315 -4.55 -3.79 18.93
N GLN A 316 -5.59 -3.20 19.54
CA GLN A 316 -5.46 -2.09 20.48
C GLN A 316 -4.65 -2.50 21.70
N GLU A 317 -5.00 -3.62 22.31
CA GLU A 317 -4.31 -4.12 23.52
C GLU A 317 -2.83 -4.46 23.21
N THR A 318 -2.58 -5.16 22.09
CA THR A 318 -1.21 -5.48 21.67
C THR A 318 -0.37 -4.21 21.41
N ALA A 319 -0.94 -3.22 20.73
CA ALA A 319 -0.25 -1.95 20.46
C ALA A 319 0.00 -1.15 21.75
N LYS A 320 -0.95 -1.15 22.70
CA LYS A 320 -0.80 -0.51 24.02
C LYS A 320 0.34 -1.14 24.83
N GLN A 321 0.36 -2.46 24.93
CA GLN A 321 1.43 -3.20 25.61
C GLN A 321 2.80 -2.94 24.98
N LYS A 322 2.87 -2.92 23.66
CA LYS A 322 4.12 -2.63 22.96
C LYS A 322 4.61 -1.19 23.21
N LEU A 323 3.71 -0.20 23.17
CA LEU A 323 4.04 1.18 23.53
C LEU A 323 4.56 1.31 24.96
N GLN A 324 3.97 0.57 25.91
CA GLN A 324 4.41 0.56 27.29
C GLN A 324 5.84 -0.04 27.42
N GLN A 325 6.13 -1.10 26.67
CA GLN A 325 7.47 -1.72 26.64
C GLN A 325 8.51 -0.78 26.03
N MET A 326 8.16 -0.04 24.97
CA MET A 326 9.06 0.88 24.28
C MET A 326 9.32 2.17 25.05
N GLN A 327 8.50 2.50 26.04
CA GLN A 327 8.67 3.72 26.83
C GLN A 327 9.92 3.62 27.73
N SER A 328 10.86 4.54 27.55
CA SER A 328 12.08 4.60 28.35
C SER A 328 11.83 4.82 29.85
N ALA A 329 12.80 4.51 30.69
CA ALA A 329 12.69 4.65 32.14
C ALA A 329 12.35 6.10 32.59
N ASN A 330 12.83 7.11 31.87
CA ASN A 330 12.53 8.51 32.13
C ASN A 330 11.16 9.00 31.61
N GLY A 331 10.41 8.12 30.91
CA GLY A 331 9.05 8.40 30.40
C GLY A 331 8.98 8.86 28.94
N GLY A 332 10.09 9.13 28.26
CA GLY A 332 10.10 9.44 26.84
C GLY A 332 9.98 8.21 25.95
N TRP A 333 9.55 8.38 24.70
CA TRP A 333 9.60 7.31 23.68
C TRP A 333 10.73 7.54 22.68
N PRO A 334 11.50 6.49 22.37
CA PRO A 334 12.49 6.52 21.28
C PRO A 334 11.80 6.38 19.91
N TRP A 335 12.53 6.57 18.82
CA TRP A 335 12.07 6.17 17.50
C TRP A 335 11.95 4.64 17.40
N PHE A 336 13.00 3.94 17.77
CA PHE A 336 13.05 2.47 17.81
C PHE A 336 13.46 2.01 19.21
N GLU A 337 13.04 0.82 19.58
CA GLU A 337 13.40 0.20 20.85
C GLU A 337 14.94 0.16 21.04
N GLY A 338 15.40 0.58 22.19
CA GLY A 338 16.84 0.65 22.50
C GLY A 338 17.56 1.92 22.05
N MET A 339 16.92 2.82 21.30
CA MET A 339 17.45 4.15 20.97
C MET A 339 17.24 5.15 22.11
N PRO A 340 17.98 6.26 22.13
CA PRO A 340 17.63 7.40 22.98
C PRO A 340 16.23 7.91 22.71
N GLU A 341 15.57 8.38 23.77
CA GLU A 341 14.23 8.97 23.66
C GLU A 341 14.21 10.23 22.78
N SER A 342 13.14 10.35 22.01
CA SER A 342 12.88 11.48 21.13
C SER A 342 11.80 12.37 21.72
N ARG A 343 12.12 13.64 21.92
CA ARG A 343 11.14 14.64 22.36
C ARG A 343 9.98 14.73 21.36
N TYR A 344 10.29 14.75 20.07
CA TYR A 344 9.29 14.82 19.00
C TYR A 344 8.32 13.65 19.04
N ILE A 345 8.83 12.41 19.10
CA ILE A 345 7.97 11.20 19.16
C ILE A 345 7.12 11.20 20.43
N THR A 346 7.70 11.58 21.56
CA THR A 346 6.97 11.67 22.81
C THR A 346 5.82 12.68 22.74
N GLN A 347 6.05 13.84 22.15
CA GLN A 347 5.02 14.86 21.94
C GLN A 347 3.95 14.43 20.93
N LEU A 348 4.34 13.71 19.87
CA LEU A 348 3.42 13.16 18.88
C LEU A 348 2.43 12.17 19.54
N ILE A 349 2.96 11.21 20.30
CA ILE A 349 2.16 10.22 21.02
C ILE A 349 1.25 10.89 22.05
N MET A 350 1.78 11.84 22.82
CA MET A 350 1.00 12.64 23.79
C MET A 350 -0.16 13.38 23.12
N THR A 351 0.10 14.03 21.98
CA THR A 351 -0.93 14.73 21.20
C THR A 351 -2.01 13.77 20.73
N GLY A 352 -1.62 12.60 20.23
CA GLY A 352 -2.57 11.60 19.75
C GLY A 352 -3.45 11.03 20.86
N PHE A 353 -2.89 10.69 22.02
CA PHE A 353 -3.70 10.30 23.20
C PHE A 353 -4.61 11.43 23.65
N GLY A 354 -4.11 12.67 23.66
CA GLY A 354 -4.90 13.83 23.99
C GLY A 354 -6.10 14.03 23.05
N ARG A 355 -5.92 13.83 21.75
CA ARG A 355 -7.00 13.85 20.75
C ARG A 355 -8.03 12.75 20.99
N LEU A 356 -7.58 11.50 21.23
CA LEU A 356 -8.49 10.39 21.52
C LEU A 356 -9.35 10.66 22.75
N HIS A 357 -8.75 11.27 23.78
CA HIS A 357 -9.48 11.66 24.99
C HIS A 357 -10.47 12.79 24.73
N TYR A 358 -10.02 13.85 24.06
CA TYR A 358 -10.84 15.01 23.72
C TYR A 358 -12.07 14.64 22.89
N LEU A 359 -11.88 13.75 21.91
CA LEU A 359 -12.93 13.21 21.04
C LEU A 359 -13.81 12.15 21.74
N LYS A 360 -13.55 11.83 22.99
CA LYS A 360 -14.25 10.78 23.77
C LYS A 360 -14.18 9.39 23.14
N VAL A 361 -13.15 9.14 22.34
CA VAL A 361 -12.83 7.83 21.77
C VAL A 361 -12.21 6.93 22.83
N MET A 362 -11.41 7.51 23.72
CA MET A 362 -10.76 6.83 24.84
C MET A 362 -10.88 7.69 26.11
N ASP A 363 -11.34 7.10 27.21
CA ASP A 363 -11.33 7.78 28.50
C ASP A 363 -10.02 7.49 29.24
N LEU A 364 -9.07 8.41 29.14
CA LEU A 364 -7.77 8.28 29.78
C LEU A 364 -7.81 8.24 31.31
N LYS A 365 -8.87 8.76 31.93
CA LYS A 365 -9.03 8.71 33.39
C LYS A 365 -9.39 7.33 33.90
N GLN A 366 -10.02 6.51 33.04
CA GLN A 366 -10.40 5.14 33.35
C GLN A 366 -9.39 4.11 32.83
N ASP A 367 -8.61 4.43 31.81
CA ASP A 367 -7.54 3.56 31.28
C ASP A 367 -6.23 3.78 32.04
N GLN A 368 -6.07 3.04 33.16
CA GLN A 368 -4.93 3.18 34.05
C GLN A 368 -3.57 3.01 33.35
N ALA A 369 -3.46 2.08 32.41
CA ALA A 369 -2.22 1.84 31.69
C ALA A 369 -1.83 3.04 30.80
N SER A 370 -2.78 3.59 30.05
CA SER A 370 -2.57 4.79 29.23
C SER A 370 -2.30 6.02 30.11
N LEU A 371 -3.02 6.18 31.22
CA LEU A 371 -2.81 7.28 32.16
C LEU A 371 -1.39 7.27 32.74
N GLU A 372 -0.87 6.10 33.12
CA GLU A 372 0.48 5.94 33.65
C GLU A 372 1.53 6.31 32.59
N MET A 373 1.39 5.78 31.37
CA MET A 373 2.31 6.12 30.25
C MET A 373 2.34 7.62 29.99
N ILE A 374 1.18 8.26 29.91
CA ILE A 374 1.06 9.71 29.63
C ILE A 374 1.61 10.54 30.79
N SER A 375 1.39 10.13 32.04
CA SER A 375 1.92 10.81 33.21
C SER A 375 3.45 10.79 33.24
N ARG A 376 4.06 9.67 32.90
CA ARG A 376 5.52 9.52 32.75
C ARG A 376 6.06 10.38 31.60
N ALA A 377 5.38 10.37 30.45
CA ALA A 377 5.75 11.20 29.29
C ALA A 377 5.65 12.69 29.59
N SER A 378 4.62 13.11 30.33
CA SER A 378 4.48 14.48 30.79
C SER A 378 5.64 14.90 31.70
N SER A 379 6.06 14.04 32.62
CA SER A 379 7.21 14.31 33.51
C SER A 379 8.50 14.48 32.71
N TYR A 380 8.74 13.63 31.72
CA TYR A 380 9.87 13.77 30.80
C TYR A 380 9.84 15.09 30.03
N LEU A 381 8.71 15.46 29.46
CA LEU A 381 8.57 16.68 28.69
C LEU A 381 8.68 17.94 29.57
N ASN A 382 8.15 17.91 30.80
CA ASN A 382 8.30 18.97 31.79
C ASN A 382 9.76 19.21 32.16
N MET A 383 10.52 18.14 32.32
CA MET A 383 11.98 18.23 32.52
C MET A 383 12.65 18.93 31.33
N ARG A 384 12.34 18.53 30.10
CA ARG A 384 12.92 19.16 28.88
C ARG A 384 12.56 20.63 28.77
N MET A 385 11.30 21.00 29.06
CA MET A 385 10.87 22.40 29.10
C MET A 385 11.67 23.22 30.12
N THR A 386 11.91 22.63 31.28
CA THR A 386 12.69 23.29 32.38
C THR A 386 14.17 23.41 32.00
N GLU A 387 14.76 22.41 31.37
CA GLU A 387 16.14 22.47 30.87
C GLU A 387 16.30 23.60 29.83
N ASP A 388 15.38 23.68 28.86
CA ASP A 388 15.43 24.74 27.85
C ASP A 388 15.25 26.15 28.46
N TYR A 389 14.30 26.30 29.39
CA TYR A 389 14.11 27.54 30.12
C TYR A 389 15.39 27.97 30.84
N ASN A 390 16.04 27.08 31.59
CA ASN A 390 17.26 27.37 32.32
C ASN A 390 18.42 27.69 31.38
N ARG A 391 18.52 26.98 30.26
CA ARG A 391 19.55 27.24 29.23
C ARG A 391 19.36 28.64 28.63
N ILE A 392 18.15 28.99 28.21
CA ILE A 392 17.86 30.32 27.63
C ILE A 392 18.16 31.44 28.65
N MET A 393 17.78 31.25 29.92
CA MET A 393 18.04 32.21 30.96
C MET A 393 19.55 32.42 31.22
N LYS A 394 20.33 31.35 31.10
CA LYS A 394 21.80 31.39 31.24
C LYS A 394 22.48 32.04 30.04
N ASP A 395 22.05 31.65 28.81
CA ASP A 395 22.74 32.05 27.58
C ASP A 395 22.32 33.44 27.10
N HIS A 396 21.10 33.87 27.46
CA HIS A 396 20.51 35.17 27.05
C HIS A 396 20.00 36.01 28.22
N PRO A 397 20.80 36.30 29.28
CA PRO A 397 20.30 36.96 30.49
C PRO A 397 19.78 38.37 30.27
N LYS A 398 20.27 39.07 29.23
CA LYS A 398 19.86 40.44 28.91
C LYS A 398 18.68 40.52 27.95
N ASP A 399 18.46 39.48 27.14
CA ASP A 399 17.45 39.42 26.09
C ASP A 399 16.49 38.23 26.31
N PHE A 400 16.36 37.75 27.53
CA PHE A 400 15.54 36.64 27.91
C PHE A 400 14.08 36.79 27.43
N ASP A 401 13.50 37.96 27.64
CA ASP A 401 12.13 38.26 27.21
C ASP A 401 11.93 38.45 25.70
N LYS A 402 13.02 38.42 24.94
CA LYS A 402 13.00 38.59 23.48
C LYS A 402 13.18 37.26 22.72
N GLN A 403 13.38 36.17 23.44
CA GLN A 403 13.58 34.86 22.80
C GLN A 403 12.27 34.28 22.28
N HIS A 404 12.27 33.84 21.03
CA HIS A 404 11.12 33.23 20.42
C HIS A 404 11.02 31.77 20.84
N PRO A 405 9.80 31.21 21.05
CA PRO A 405 9.65 29.82 21.33
C PRO A 405 9.95 29.00 20.08
N GLY A 406 10.72 27.93 20.22
CA GLY A 406 10.90 26.93 19.15
C GLY A 406 9.65 26.08 18.95
N LEU A 407 9.58 25.41 17.83
CA LEU A 407 8.44 24.58 17.46
C LEU A 407 8.15 23.46 18.49
N GLU A 408 9.19 22.89 19.09
CA GLU A 408 9.03 21.86 20.14
C GLU A 408 8.35 22.38 21.40
N HIS A 409 8.58 23.66 21.76
CA HIS A 409 7.87 24.30 22.88
C HIS A 409 6.39 24.50 22.54
N LEU A 410 6.11 24.92 21.28
CA LEU A 410 4.75 25.12 20.81
C LEU A 410 3.97 23.80 20.72
N GLN A 411 4.62 22.73 20.28
CA GLN A 411 4.02 21.40 20.22
C GLN A 411 3.73 20.85 21.64
N TYR A 412 4.63 21.09 22.60
CA TYR A 412 4.34 20.77 24.00
C TYR A 412 3.09 21.49 24.52
N LEU A 413 3.00 22.82 24.30
CA LEU A 413 1.85 23.62 24.72
C LEU A 413 0.56 23.09 24.07
N PHE A 414 0.61 22.82 22.77
CA PHE A 414 -0.52 22.27 22.03
C PHE A 414 -0.99 20.91 22.59
N ALA A 415 -0.06 19.97 22.80
CA ALA A 415 -0.36 18.66 23.39
C ALA A 415 -0.93 18.80 24.80
N SER A 416 -0.37 19.68 25.63
CA SER A 416 -0.84 19.94 27.01
C SER A 416 -2.26 20.50 27.05
N GLY A 417 -2.64 21.25 25.99
CA GLY A 417 -3.99 21.80 25.87
C GLY A 417 -5.11 20.77 25.84
N TYR A 418 -4.86 19.54 25.34
CA TYR A 418 -5.82 18.44 25.35
C TYR A 418 -5.93 17.72 26.71
N LEU A 419 -4.89 17.78 27.53
CA LEU A 419 -4.70 16.92 28.70
C LEU A 419 -4.82 17.66 30.04
N GLN A 420 -5.36 18.88 30.04
CA GLN A 420 -5.45 19.73 31.24
C GLN A 420 -6.22 19.08 32.39
N ASP A 421 -7.22 18.28 32.06
CA ASP A 421 -8.08 17.58 33.04
C ASP A 421 -7.59 16.15 33.38
N VAL A 422 -6.53 15.69 32.70
CA VAL A 422 -5.92 14.34 32.86
C VAL A 422 -4.60 14.43 33.64
N ILE A 423 -3.74 15.38 33.29
CA ILE A 423 -2.39 15.50 33.84
C ILE A 423 -2.37 16.56 34.95
N ARG A 424 -1.77 16.21 36.07
CA ARG A 424 -1.55 17.18 37.16
C ARG A 424 -0.48 18.20 36.78
N LYS A 425 -0.70 19.45 37.16
CA LYS A 425 0.30 20.49 37.02
C LYS A 425 1.56 20.14 37.81
N ASP A 426 2.71 20.33 37.18
CA ASP A 426 4.02 20.17 37.81
C ASP A 426 4.53 21.56 38.24
N ASP A 427 4.59 21.78 39.55
CA ASP A 427 5.04 23.07 40.11
C ASP A 427 6.47 23.40 39.70
N LYS A 428 7.34 22.38 39.49
CA LYS A 428 8.74 22.61 39.10
C LYS A 428 8.85 23.11 37.67
N ALA A 429 7.98 22.68 36.77
CA ALA A 429 7.97 23.11 35.38
C ALA A 429 7.09 24.35 35.14
N SER A 430 6.28 24.75 36.10
CA SER A 430 5.29 25.83 35.94
C SER A 430 5.90 27.14 35.40
N LYS A 431 7.08 27.55 35.90
CA LYS A 431 7.77 28.77 35.44
C LYS A 431 8.21 28.67 33.97
N ALA A 432 8.71 27.51 33.56
CA ALA A 432 9.13 27.26 32.17
C ALA A 432 7.92 27.25 31.22
N ILE A 433 6.84 26.56 31.62
CA ILE A 433 5.60 26.47 30.84
C ILE A 433 4.96 27.85 30.68
N GLU A 434 4.90 28.63 31.76
CA GLU A 434 4.40 30.02 31.74
C GLU A 434 5.24 30.92 30.83
N TYR A 435 6.57 30.84 30.93
CA TYR A 435 7.47 31.58 30.08
C TYR A 435 7.23 31.29 28.60
N PHE A 436 7.27 30.02 28.18
CA PHE A 436 7.05 29.67 26.78
C PHE A 436 5.62 29.97 26.30
N GLY A 437 4.63 29.88 27.18
CA GLY A 437 3.27 30.34 26.90
C GLY A 437 3.19 31.82 26.63
N ASN A 438 3.88 32.64 27.44
CA ASN A 438 3.94 34.09 27.24
C ASN A 438 4.68 34.45 25.95
N GLN A 439 5.78 33.77 25.64
CA GLN A 439 6.50 33.98 24.39
C GLN A 439 5.66 33.56 23.16
N ALA A 440 4.89 32.47 23.26
CA ALA A 440 3.96 32.06 22.21
C ALA A 440 2.89 33.14 21.94
N ARG A 441 2.28 33.72 22.99
CA ARG A 441 1.32 34.81 22.88
C ARG A 441 1.93 36.07 22.28
N LYS A 442 3.17 36.35 22.61
CA LYS A 442 3.87 37.57 22.17
C LYS A 442 4.33 37.50 20.72
N TYR A 443 4.80 36.33 20.28
CA TYR A 443 5.52 36.19 19.00
C TYR A 443 4.79 35.30 17.97
N TRP A 444 3.48 35.03 18.14
CA TRP A 444 2.71 34.20 17.19
C TRP A 444 2.75 34.76 15.75
N THR A 445 2.82 36.08 15.57
CA THR A 445 2.86 36.72 14.25
C THR A 445 4.09 36.38 13.42
N SER A 446 5.19 36.01 14.07
CA SER A 446 6.43 35.57 13.42
C SER A 446 6.50 34.07 13.14
N GLN A 447 5.48 33.34 13.54
CA GLN A 447 5.43 31.89 13.37
C GLN A 447 4.76 31.51 12.05
N GLY A 448 5.10 30.30 11.51
CA GLY A 448 4.44 29.73 10.35
C GLY A 448 2.99 29.26 10.63
N LEU A 449 2.25 28.93 9.59
CA LEU A 449 0.82 28.54 9.68
C LEU A 449 0.57 27.40 10.67
N TYR A 450 1.37 26.34 10.63
CA TYR A 450 1.24 25.19 11.53
C TYR A 450 1.40 25.61 13.00
N ALA A 451 2.42 26.38 13.29
CA ALA A 451 2.68 26.89 14.63
C ALA A 451 1.58 27.86 15.10
N GLN A 452 1.08 28.72 14.23
CA GLN A 452 -0.05 29.61 14.55
C GLN A 452 -1.30 28.81 14.89
N GLY A 453 -1.60 27.74 14.16
CA GLY A 453 -2.70 26.81 14.46
C GLY A 453 -2.57 26.18 15.85
N MET A 454 -1.37 25.68 16.19
CA MET A 454 -1.10 25.10 17.51
C MET A 454 -1.27 26.12 18.65
N ILE A 455 -0.74 27.33 18.47
CA ILE A 455 -0.85 28.41 19.48
C ILE A 455 -2.32 28.80 19.69
N ALA A 456 -3.09 28.93 18.59
CA ALA A 456 -4.50 29.32 18.68
C ALA A 456 -5.35 28.28 19.41
N LEU A 457 -5.18 26.98 19.08
CA LEU A 457 -5.88 25.88 19.75
C LEU A 457 -5.49 25.78 21.22
N TRP A 458 -4.20 25.87 21.54
CA TRP A 458 -3.73 25.89 22.91
C TRP A 458 -4.31 27.07 23.71
N ALA A 459 -4.25 28.30 23.15
CA ALA A 459 -4.78 29.49 23.76
C ALA A 459 -6.29 29.36 24.03
N GLY A 460 -7.06 28.91 23.05
CA GLY A 460 -8.49 28.68 23.20
C GLY A 460 -8.83 27.68 24.30
N ARG A 461 -8.16 26.53 24.32
CA ARG A 461 -8.34 25.47 25.32
C ARG A 461 -7.94 25.90 26.74
N THR A 462 -6.98 26.81 26.86
CA THR A 462 -6.54 27.38 28.14
C THR A 462 -7.33 28.62 28.57
N GLY A 463 -8.35 29.04 27.80
CA GLY A 463 -9.24 30.16 28.11
C GLY A 463 -8.76 31.51 27.60
N ASP A 464 -7.63 31.58 26.87
CA ASP A 464 -7.15 32.82 26.24
C ASP A 464 -7.80 33.03 24.86
N LEU A 465 -9.08 33.28 24.86
CA LEU A 465 -9.86 33.53 23.64
C LEU A 465 -9.40 34.78 22.89
N LYS A 466 -8.77 35.73 23.57
CA LYS A 466 -8.24 36.96 22.93
C LYS A 466 -7.15 36.61 21.92
N THR A 467 -6.15 35.86 22.34
CA THR A 467 -5.04 35.43 21.48
C THR A 467 -5.57 34.49 20.38
N ALA A 468 -6.41 33.52 20.72
CA ALA A 468 -7.00 32.60 19.76
C ALA A 468 -7.76 33.32 18.65
N ASN A 469 -8.66 34.23 18.98
CA ASN A 469 -9.43 35.02 18.02
C ASN A 469 -8.56 35.96 17.16
N ALA A 470 -7.49 36.54 17.72
CA ALA A 470 -6.57 37.36 16.95
C ALA A 470 -5.84 36.54 15.87
N ILE A 471 -5.41 35.32 16.21
CA ILE A 471 -4.77 34.40 15.26
C ILE A 471 -5.76 33.96 14.19
N MET A 472 -6.96 33.51 14.59
CA MET A 472 -8.00 33.08 13.64
C MET A 472 -8.37 34.20 12.65
N LYS A 473 -8.54 35.43 13.14
CA LYS A 473 -8.81 36.59 12.29
C LYS A 473 -7.70 36.79 11.25
N SER A 474 -6.44 36.77 11.69
CA SER A 474 -5.29 36.88 10.80
C SER A 474 -5.20 35.76 9.78
N LEU A 475 -5.53 34.52 10.17
CA LEU A 475 -5.57 33.37 9.27
C LEU A 475 -6.67 33.55 8.21
N LEU A 476 -7.88 33.97 8.61
CA LEU A 476 -8.99 34.22 7.68
C LEU A 476 -8.68 35.33 6.67
N GLU A 477 -8.03 36.41 7.09
CA GLU A 477 -7.65 37.53 6.21
C GLU A 477 -6.63 37.09 5.13
N ARG A 478 -5.84 36.07 5.39
CA ARG A 478 -4.83 35.51 4.46
C ARG A 478 -5.30 34.29 3.69
N ALA A 479 -6.47 33.78 4.02
CA ALA A 479 -7.02 32.61 3.35
C ALA A 479 -7.49 32.94 1.93
N ILE A 480 -7.39 31.95 1.04
CA ILE A 480 -7.97 31.98 -0.29
C ILE A 480 -9.16 31.03 -0.26
N THR A 481 -10.32 31.51 -0.73
CA THR A 481 -11.50 30.67 -0.91
C THR A 481 -11.70 30.41 -2.40
N HIS A 482 -11.72 29.15 -2.79
CA HIS A 482 -11.96 28.70 -4.16
C HIS A 482 -13.21 27.82 -4.22
N PRO A 483 -14.06 27.94 -5.26
CA PRO A 483 -15.32 27.17 -5.36
C PRO A 483 -15.14 25.66 -5.33
N GLU A 484 -14.01 25.14 -5.83
CA GLU A 484 -13.72 23.70 -5.90
C GLU A 484 -12.82 23.23 -4.77
N MET A 485 -11.80 24.04 -4.41
CA MET A 485 -10.78 23.64 -3.42
C MET A 485 -11.12 24.04 -1.99
N GLY A 486 -12.20 24.80 -1.77
CA GLY A 486 -12.53 25.33 -0.46
C GLY A 486 -11.56 26.41 0.02
N MET A 487 -11.36 26.48 1.35
CA MET A 487 -10.48 27.46 1.98
C MET A 487 -9.08 26.90 2.19
N TYR A 488 -8.08 27.61 1.71
CA TYR A 488 -6.66 27.21 1.85
C TYR A 488 -5.73 28.42 1.92
N TRP A 489 -4.45 28.17 2.17
CA TRP A 489 -3.41 29.22 2.28
C TRP A 489 -2.32 28.97 1.25
N ARG A 490 -1.94 30.02 0.50
CA ARG A 490 -0.86 29.96 -0.51
C ARG A 490 0.48 29.57 0.11
N ASP A 491 0.72 29.95 1.37
CA ASP A 491 1.97 29.70 2.08
C ASP A 491 2.01 28.29 2.70
N ASN A 492 0.94 27.51 2.60
CA ASN A 492 0.91 26.12 3.02
C ASN A 492 1.60 25.23 1.97
N ARG A 493 2.93 25.17 2.05
CA ARG A 493 3.78 24.44 1.11
C ARG A 493 4.58 23.35 1.81
N GLY A 494 4.83 22.25 1.08
CA GLY A 494 5.74 21.21 1.52
C GLY A 494 7.19 21.69 1.58
N GLY A 495 7.97 21.11 2.48
CA GLY A 495 9.38 21.39 2.66
C GLY A 495 10.15 20.23 3.27
N TYR A 496 11.41 20.47 3.61
CA TYR A 496 12.30 19.46 4.17
C TYR A 496 11.96 19.07 5.62
N PHE A 497 11.49 20.03 6.41
CA PHE A 497 11.23 19.81 7.83
C PHE A 497 9.84 19.18 8.05
N TRP A 498 9.72 18.31 9.04
CA TRP A 498 8.49 17.61 9.39
C TRP A 498 7.25 18.52 9.58
N HIS A 499 7.44 19.73 10.07
CA HIS A 499 6.37 20.73 10.25
C HIS A 499 5.98 21.48 8.96
N GLN A 500 6.67 21.21 7.86
CA GLN A 500 6.34 21.73 6.52
C GLN A 500 5.52 20.68 5.75
N ALA A 501 4.45 20.19 6.37
CA ALA A 501 3.55 19.17 5.86
C ALA A 501 2.19 19.82 5.56
N PRO A 502 1.86 20.06 4.28
CA PRO A 502 0.65 20.79 3.89
C PRO A 502 -0.65 20.15 4.34
N VAL A 503 -0.74 18.82 4.28
CA VAL A 503 -1.95 18.08 4.67
C VAL A 503 -2.19 18.19 6.18
N GLU A 504 -1.15 18.00 6.98
CA GLU A 504 -1.22 18.13 8.44
C GLU A 504 -1.54 19.56 8.87
N THR A 505 -0.95 20.55 8.20
CA THR A 505 -1.24 21.96 8.45
C THR A 505 -2.69 22.28 8.13
N GLN A 506 -3.21 21.82 7.00
CA GLN A 506 -4.61 22.03 6.62
C GLN A 506 -5.55 21.35 7.63
N ALA A 507 -5.26 20.11 8.02
CA ALA A 507 -6.05 19.38 9.01
C ALA A 507 -6.08 20.09 10.38
N LEU A 508 -4.92 20.62 10.83
CA LEU A 508 -4.83 21.40 12.07
C LEU A 508 -5.67 22.69 12.02
N LEU A 509 -5.65 23.37 10.86
CA LEU A 509 -6.46 24.58 10.69
C LEU A 509 -7.95 24.27 10.59
N ILE A 510 -8.35 23.13 10.01
CA ILE A 510 -9.75 22.64 10.06
C ILE A 510 -10.14 22.42 11.53
N GLU A 511 -9.31 21.72 12.32
CA GLU A 511 -9.54 21.51 13.76
C GLU A 511 -9.72 22.84 14.51
N LEU A 512 -8.87 23.83 14.20
CA LEU A 512 -8.96 25.16 14.80
C LEU A 512 -10.29 25.86 14.52
N PHE A 513 -10.71 25.89 13.26
CA PHE A 513 -11.93 26.57 12.85
C PHE A 513 -13.21 25.81 13.23
N GLU A 514 -13.14 24.48 13.34
CA GLU A 514 -14.24 23.67 13.85
C GLU A 514 -14.41 23.88 15.36
N GLU A 515 -13.32 23.86 16.13
CA GLU A 515 -13.38 23.95 17.59
C GLU A 515 -13.72 25.34 18.11
N LEU A 516 -13.10 26.38 17.52
CA LEU A 516 -13.16 27.75 18.05
C LEU A 516 -13.89 28.73 17.14
N GLY A 517 -14.08 28.41 15.89
CA GLY A 517 -14.48 29.39 14.86
C GLY A 517 -15.98 29.60 14.75
N ASN A 518 -16.83 28.70 15.20
CA ASN A 518 -18.29 28.71 14.96
C ASN A 518 -18.66 29.08 13.49
N ASN A 519 -17.77 28.77 12.55
CA ASN A 519 -17.93 29.17 11.15
C ASN A 519 -18.20 27.92 10.29
N PRO A 520 -19.48 27.65 9.94
CA PRO A 520 -19.83 26.47 9.13
C PRO A 520 -19.12 26.45 7.77
N LYS A 521 -18.68 27.60 7.24
CA LYS A 521 -17.94 27.67 5.97
C LYS A 521 -16.48 27.21 6.07
N ALA A 522 -15.93 27.09 7.27
CA ALA A 522 -14.55 26.67 7.46
C ALA A 522 -14.41 25.13 7.36
N VAL A 523 -15.48 24.39 7.51
CA VAL A 523 -15.53 22.91 7.45
C VAL A 523 -15.87 22.42 6.04
N HIS A 524 -16.56 23.23 5.25
CA HIS A 524 -16.85 22.97 3.86
C HIS A 524 -15.75 23.49 2.94
#